data_e42631c6cf572462ac1f2abb7a62fac5
#
_entry.id   e42631c6cf572462ac1f2abb7a62fac5
#
_cell.length_a   1.000
_cell.length_b   1.000
_cell.length_c   1.000
_cell.angle_alpha   90.00
_cell.angle_beta   90.00
_cell.angle_gamma   90.00
#
_symmetry.space_group_name_H-M   'P 1'
#
loop_
_entity.id
_entity.type
_entity.pdbx_description
1 polymer ?
#
loop_
_entity_poly.entity_id
_entity_poly.type
_entity_poly.pdbx_seq_one_letter_code
_entity_poly.pdbx_strand_id
1 'polypeptide(L)'
;MKQFRDRTAVITGAASGIGLELARRAAAEGMNLVLADIEASKLDAAAASLGIDASRILAQRTDVSREDEIAALADAAFDRFGGVHLLCNNAGVGLTRVSWELTTADWNWVLGVDLWSVIHGVQHFMPRMLKQDEGGHVVNTSSVAGLLSTPGMAAYNVAKHGVVTLSETLYGELLAAKAKVGVSLLCPAWVPTAIHESGRNRQERFGEVKPAEGLSASYEQRMASAVKSGRLTAADMANEVFAAVMEDRFYVIPHRKINNAIQLRMDDIMQLRNPTQLG
;
A
#
# COMPACT_ATOMS: atom_id res chain seq x y z
N MET A 1 2.46 -17.92 4.32
CA MET A 1 3.87 -18.30 3.98
C MET A 1 4.67 -18.45 5.27
N LYS A 2 5.40 -19.57 5.48
CA LYS A 2 6.11 -19.83 6.76
C LYS A 2 7.64 -19.79 6.64
N GLN A 3 8.16 -19.65 5.45
CA GLN A 3 9.60 -19.59 5.17
C GLN A 3 9.88 -18.43 4.23
N PHE A 4 10.79 -17.56 4.61
CA PHE A 4 11.16 -16.36 3.84
C PHE A 4 12.52 -16.49 3.15
N ARG A 5 13.48 -17.18 3.78
CA ARG A 5 14.85 -17.29 3.26
C ARG A 5 14.85 -17.82 1.82
N ASP A 6 15.62 -17.16 0.97
CA ASP A 6 15.77 -17.44 -0.46
C ASP A 6 14.49 -17.34 -1.31
N ARG A 7 13.41 -16.77 -0.72
CA ARG A 7 12.19 -16.40 -1.42
C ARG A 7 12.31 -14.97 -1.95
N THR A 8 11.49 -14.61 -2.92
CA THR A 8 11.52 -13.28 -3.55
C THR A 8 10.36 -12.43 -3.06
N ALA A 9 10.67 -11.22 -2.59
CA ALA A 9 9.70 -10.17 -2.28
C ALA A 9 9.74 -9.07 -3.34
N VAL A 10 8.57 -8.68 -3.84
CA VAL A 10 8.36 -7.48 -4.67
C VAL A 10 7.69 -6.43 -3.80
N ILE A 11 8.24 -5.22 -3.74
CA ILE A 11 7.73 -4.15 -2.87
C ILE A 11 7.64 -2.86 -3.69
N THR A 12 6.43 -2.32 -3.83
CA THR A 12 6.20 -1.01 -4.44
C THR A 12 6.21 0.10 -3.40
N GLY A 13 6.68 1.31 -3.77
CA GLY A 13 6.91 2.40 -2.83
C GLY A 13 8.07 2.12 -1.87
N ALA A 14 9.11 1.43 -2.37
CA ALA A 14 10.20 0.88 -1.54
C ALA A 14 11.27 1.91 -1.15
N ALA A 15 11.24 3.12 -1.71
CA ALA A 15 12.27 4.14 -1.44
C ALA A 15 12.11 4.82 -0.08
N SER A 16 10.96 4.71 0.59
CA SER A 16 10.71 5.39 1.86
C SER A 16 9.60 4.73 2.69
N GLY A 17 9.42 5.22 3.93
CA GLY A 17 8.29 4.89 4.78
C GLY A 17 8.09 3.39 5.00
N ILE A 18 6.83 2.94 4.92
CA ILE A 18 6.46 1.53 5.16
C ILE A 18 7.13 0.60 4.14
N GLY A 19 7.21 1.00 2.86
CA GLY A 19 7.84 0.17 1.82
C GLY A 19 9.32 -0.08 2.08
N LEU A 20 10.07 0.92 2.53
CA LEU A 20 11.48 0.75 2.91
C LEU A 20 11.64 -0.18 4.13
N GLU A 21 10.77 -0.07 5.13
CA GLU A 21 10.85 -0.96 6.30
C GLU A 21 10.41 -2.40 5.95
N LEU A 22 9.46 -2.58 5.03
CA LEU A 22 9.15 -3.89 4.47
C LEU A 22 10.38 -4.49 3.75
N ALA A 23 11.12 -3.66 2.98
CA ALA A 23 12.35 -4.10 2.32
C ALA A 23 13.46 -4.48 3.31
N ARG A 24 13.66 -3.68 4.37
CA ARG A 24 14.60 -4.00 5.46
C ARG A 24 14.25 -5.29 6.18
N ARG A 25 12.96 -5.48 6.48
CA ARG A 25 12.51 -6.71 7.13
C ARG A 25 12.68 -7.92 6.21
N ALA A 26 12.34 -7.82 4.93
CA ALA A 26 12.53 -8.87 3.95
C ALA A 26 14.04 -9.22 3.77
N ALA A 27 14.91 -8.23 3.75
CA ALA A 27 16.36 -8.41 3.73
C ALA A 27 16.86 -9.19 4.96
N ALA A 28 16.40 -8.81 6.16
CA ALA A 28 16.74 -9.48 7.41
C ALA A 28 16.26 -10.96 7.45
N GLU A 29 15.13 -11.26 6.80
CA GLU A 29 14.64 -12.64 6.65
C GLU A 29 15.40 -13.44 5.56
N GLY A 30 16.36 -12.81 4.85
CA GLY A 30 17.16 -13.44 3.82
C GLY A 30 16.40 -13.64 2.51
N MET A 31 15.50 -12.74 2.14
CA MET A 31 14.78 -12.76 0.87
C MET A 31 15.61 -12.15 -0.27
N ASN A 32 15.29 -12.49 -1.51
CA ASN A 32 15.64 -11.71 -2.69
C ASN A 32 14.62 -10.58 -2.83
N LEU A 33 15.07 -9.41 -3.29
CA LEU A 33 14.27 -8.19 -3.27
C LEU A 33 14.12 -7.60 -4.66
N VAL A 34 12.88 -7.29 -5.04
CA VAL A 34 12.55 -6.44 -6.17
C VAL A 34 11.91 -5.17 -5.58
N LEU A 35 12.62 -4.07 -5.69
CA LEU A 35 12.25 -2.79 -5.13
C LEU A 35 11.79 -1.86 -6.23
N ALA A 36 10.60 -1.31 -6.10
CA ALA A 36 10.00 -0.42 -7.08
C ALA A 36 9.58 0.91 -6.45
N ASP A 37 9.97 2.02 -7.05
CA ASP A 37 9.56 3.37 -6.65
C ASP A 37 9.67 4.32 -7.84
N ILE A 38 8.95 5.44 -7.79
CA ILE A 38 9.05 6.47 -8.81
C ILE A 38 10.28 7.36 -8.62
N GLU A 39 10.78 7.49 -7.38
CA GLU A 39 11.93 8.31 -6.99
C GLU A 39 13.24 7.51 -7.17
N ALA A 40 13.76 7.40 -8.41
CA ALA A 40 14.91 6.55 -8.76
C ALA A 40 16.12 6.74 -7.81
N SER A 41 16.56 7.97 -7.56
CA SER A 41 17.73 8.25 -6.72
C SER A 41 17.53 7.82 -5.25
N LYS A 42 16.32 7.96 -4.73
CA LYS A 42 15.98 7.47 -3.38
C LYS A 42 15.90 5.95 -3.34
N LEU A 43 15.39 5.34 -4.42
CA LEU A 43 15.33 3.89 -4.55
C LEU A 43 16.72 3.27 -4.55
N ASP A 44 17.66 3.85 -5.30
CA ASP A 44 19.06 3.40 -5.33
C ASP A 44 19.71 3.53 -3.95
N ALA A 45 19.49 4.65 -3.27
CA ALA A 45 19.99 4.86 -1.91
C ALA A 45 19.36 3.86 -0.90
N ALA A 46 18.05 3.59 -1.03
CA ALA A 46 17.34 2.60 -0.24
C ALA A 46 17.94 1.20 -0.46
N ALA A 47 18.12 0.77 -1.70
CA ALA A 47 18.73 -0.52 -2.05
C ALA A 47 20.13 -0.66 -1.46
N ALA A 48 20.99 0.35 -1.60
CA ALA A 48 22.33 0.37 -1.03
C ALA A 48 22.32 0.29 0.51
N SER A 49 21.32 0.87 1.16
CA SER A 49 21.19 0.88 2.62
C SER A 49 20.83 -0.47 3.26
N LEU A 50 20.39 -1.45 2.46
CA LEU A 50 19.97 -2.76 2.96
C LEU A 50 21.13 -3.66 3.40
N GLY A 51 22.35 -3.39 2.93
CA GLY A 51 23.56 -4.10 3.37
C GLY A 51 23.59 -5.59 2.99
N ILE A 52 22.84 -6.00 1.96
CA ILE A 52 22.85 -7.38 1.43
C ILE A 52 23.54 -7.42 0.07
N ASP A 53 23.86 -8.61 -0.40
CA ASP A 53 24.50 -8.82 -1.71
C ASP A 53 23.66 -8.21 -2.84
N ALA A 54 24.30 -7.42 -3.71
CA ALA A 54 23.65 -6.78 -4.84
C ALA A 54 23.00 -7.77 -5.82
N SER A 55 23.51 -9.00 -5.90
CA SER A 55 22.91 -10.06 -6.73
C SER A 55 21.49 -10.45 -6.26
N ARG A 56 21.15 -10.15 -5.03
CA ARG A 56 19.84 -10.40 -4.38
C ARG A 56 18.89 -9.24 -4.48
N ILE A 57 19.28 -8.13 -5.12
CA ILE A 57 18.45 -6.93 -5.28
C ILE A 57 18.24 -6.63 -6.75
N LEU A 58 17.01 -6.33 -7.10
CA LEU A 58 16.61 -5.67 -8.34
C LEU A 58 15.90 -4.37 -7.95
N ALA A 59 16.50 -3.22 -8.20
CA ALA A 59 15.88 -1.91 -8.03
C ALA A 59 15.41 -1.41 -9.40
N GLN A 60 14.12 -1.10 -9.54
CA GLN A 60 13.53 -0.65 -10.80
C GLN A 60 12.68 0.59 -10.57
N ARG A 61 13.03 1.71 -11.19
CA ARG A 61 12.17 2.89 -11.23
C ARG A 61 10.85 2.50 -11.89
N THR A 62 9.73 2.74 -11.19
CA THR A 62 8.39 2.31 -11.62
C THR A 62 7.35 3.35 -11.24
N ASP A 63 6.63 3.87 -12.21
CA ASP A 63 5.39 4.63 -11.98
C ASP A 63 4.23 3.64 -11.89
N VAL A 64 3.82 3.33 -10.67
CA VAL A 64 2.78 2.31 -10.42
C VAL A 64 1.40 2.70 -10.93
N SER A 65 1.16 3.96 -11.31
CA SER A 65 -0.10 4.38 -11.95
C SER A 65 -0.16 4.03 -13.44
N ARG A 66 0.90 3.41 -13.97
CA ARG A 66 1.00 2.91 -15.33
C ARG A 66 1.02 1.39 -15.35
N GLU A 67 0.03 0.82 -16.02
CA GLU A 67 -0.10 -0.64 -16.14
C GLU A 67 1.12 -1.28 -16.80
N ASP A 68 1.62 -0.67 -17.90
CA ASP A 68 2.77 -1.14 -18.64
C ASP A 68 4.06 -1.21 -17.78
N GLU A 69 4.24 -0.26 -16.86
CA GLU A 69 5.39 -0.26 -15.95
C GLU A 69 5.25 -1.35 -14.85
N ILE A 70 4.03 -1.65 -14.37
CA ILE A 70 3.80 -2.78 -13.44
C ILE A 70 3.97 -4.13 -14.16
N ALA A 71 3.51 -4.25 -15.41
CA ALA A 71 3.75 -5.45 -16.22
C ALA A 71 5.25 -5.70 -16.40
N ALA A 72 6.02 -4.67 -16.77
CA ALA A 72 7.48 -4.75 -16.92
C ALA A 72 8.19 -5.10 -15.59
N LEU A 73 7.70 -4.58 -14.44
CA LEU A 73 8.20 -4.95 -13.12
C LEU A 73 7.96 -6.42 -12.82
N ALA A 74 6.78 -6.95 -13.17
CA ALA A 74 6.47 -8.36 -12.99
C ALA A 74 7.41 -9.22 -13.85
N ASP A 75 7.59 -8.90 -15.13
CA ASP A 75 8.50 -9.63 -16.01
C ASP A 75 9.91 -9.65 -15.43
N ALA A 76 10.46 -8.49 -15.08
CA ALA A 76 11.80 -8.36 -14.52
C ALA A 76 11.98 -9.19 -13.21
N ALA A 77 10.96 -9.20 -12.35
CA ALA A 77 11.00 -9.96 -11.10
C ALA A 77 11.08 -11.46 -11.34
N PHE A 78 10.23 -11.99 -12.22
CA PHE A 78 10.21 -13.41 -12.53
C PHE A 78 11.43 -13.86 -13.36
N ASP A 79 11.89 -13.03 -14.30
CA ASP A 79 13.09 -13.33 -15.10
C ASP A 79 14.35 -13.35 -14.24
N ARG A 80 14.45 -12.44 -13.26
CA ARG A 80 15.62 -12.33 -12.38
C ARG A 80 15.69 -13.43 -11.34
N PHE A 81 14.55 -13.80 -10.73
CA PHE A 81 14.53 -14.68 -9.55
C PHE A 81 13.70 -15.96 -9.72
N GLY A 82 13.11 -16.19 -10.88
CA GLY A 82 12.33 -17.39 -11.19
C GLY A 82 10.95 -17.48 -10.55
N GLY A 83 10.69 -16.69 -9.51
CA GLY A 83 9.41 -16.70 -8.80
C GLY A 83 9.22 -15.49 -7.88
N VAL A 84 7.97 -15.16 -7.56
CA VAL A 84 7.58 -14.12 -6.60
C VAL A 84 6.77 -14.78 -5.48
N HIS A 85 7.24 -14.66 -4.25
CA HIS A 85 6.66 -15.35 -3.10
C HIS A 85 5.97 -14.39 -2.12
N LEU A 86 6.37 -13.10 -2.12
CA LEU A 86 5.72 -12.04 -1.37
C LEU A 86 5.55 -10.82 -2.29
N LEU A 87 4.31 -10.46 -2.59
CA LEU A 87 3.98 -9.24 -3.32
C LEU A 87 3.42 -8.20 -2.35
N CYS A 88 4.12 -7.09 -2.17
CA CYS A 88 3.65 -5.95 -1.37
C CYS A 88 3.22 -4.79 -2.29
N ASN A 89 1.94 -4.70 -2.60
CA ASN A 89 1.33 -3.55 -3.24
C ASN A 89 1.19 -2.44 -2.19
N ASN A 90 2.25 -1.64 -2.02
CA ASN A 90 2.37 -0.69 -0.91
C ASN A 90 2.48 0.77 -1.35
N ALA A 91 2.89 1.06 -2.58
CA ALA A 91 2.96 2.44 -3.07
C ALA A 91 1.64 3.19 -2.83
N GLY A 92 1.75 4.45 -2.43
CA GLY A 92 0.57 5.27 -2.16
C GLY A 92 0.92 6.74 -2.02
N VAL A 93 -0.07 7.59 -2.29
CA VAL A 93 0.00 9.05 -2.19
C VAL A 93 -1.17 9.59 -1.39
N GLY A 94 -1.00 10.76 -0.78
CA GLY A 94 -2.06 11.47 -0.07
C GLY A 94 -2.40 12.79 -0.74
N LEU A 95 -3.68 13.10 -0.83
CA LEU A 95 -4.17 14.43 -1.21
C LEU A 95 -5.34 14.79 -0.30
N THR A 96 -5.23 15.95 0.37
CA THR A 96 -6.25 16.44 1.27
C THR A 96 -6.95 17.62 0.62
N ARG A 97 -8.26 17.46 0.35
CA ARG A 97 -9.10 18.49 -0.25
C ARG A 97 -10.57 18.17 -0.04
N VAL A 98 -11.41 19.18 0.10
CA VAL A 98 -12.87 18.95 0.09
C VAL A 98 -13.32 18.41 -1.25
N SER A 99 -14.33 17.55 -1.24
CA SER A 99 -14.71 16.73 -2.40
C SER A 99 -15.07 17.55 -3.63
N TRP A 100 -15.69 18.71 -3.47
CA TRP A 100 -16.12 19.58 -4.58
C TRP A 100 -15.00 20.48 -5.15
N GLU A 101 -13.82 20.50 -4.53
CA GLU A 101 -12.62 21.19 -5.05
C GLU A 101 -11.66 20.24 -5.77
N LEU A 102 -11.86 18.93 -5.65
CA LEU A 102 -11.05 17.93 -6.35
C LEU A 102 -11.29 17.98 -7.86
N THR A 103 -10.23 18.15 -8.62
CA THR A 103 -10.28 18.08 -10.08
C THR A 103 -10.25 16.61 -10.57
N THR A 104 -10.66 16.37 -11.81
CA THR A 104 -10.53 15.06 -12.46
C THR A 104 -9.08 14.57 -12.46
N ALA A 105 -8.11 15.48 -12.61
CA ALA A 105 -6.69 15.14 -12.55
C ALA A 105 -6.25 14.69 -11.14
N ASP A 106 -6.80 15.28 -10.08
CA ASP A 106 -6.57 14.84 -8.69
C ASP A 106 -7.11 13.43 -8.46
N TRP A 107 -8.32 13.17 -8.91
CA TRP A 107 -8.94 11.84 -8.87
C TRP A 107 -8.11 10.82 -9.63
N ASN A 108 -7.73 11.11 -10.88
CA ASN A 108 -6.94 10.20 -11.71
C ASN A 108 -5.58 9.91 -11.10
N TRP A 109 -4.92 10.91 -10.49
CA TRP A 109 -3.65 10.69 -9.82
C TRP A 109 -3.78 9.78 -8.60
N VAL A 110 -4.68 10.12 -7.67
CA VAL A 110 -4.85 9.34 -6.43
C VAL A 110 -5.36 7.92 -6.72
N LEU A 111 -6.38 7.77 -7.56
CA LEU A 111 -6.89 6.45 -7.94
C LEU A 111 -5.84 5.65 -8.72
N GLY A 112 -5.08 6.30 -9.60
CA GLY A 112 -4.01 5.68 -10.37
C GLY A 112 -2.95 5.03 -9.48
N VAL A 113 -2.48 5.79 -8.47
CA VAL A 113 -1.44 5.30 -7.57
C VAL A 113 -1.98 4.38 -6.50
N ASP A 114 -3.13 4.70 -5.87
CA ASP A 114 -3.57 4.04 -4.64
C ASP A 114 -4.52 2.86 -4.87
N LEU A 115 -5.16 2.76 -6.05
CA LEU A 115 -6.09 1.69 -6.38
C LEU A 115 -5.68 0.93 -7.63
N TRP A 116 -5.50 1.61 -8.78
CA TRP A 116 -5.14 0.94 -10.02
C TRP A 116 -3.81 0.20 -9.91
N SER A 117 -2.84 0.72 -9.18
CA SER A 117 -1.57 0.04 -8.92
C SER A 117 -1.78 -1.35 -8.27
N VAL A 118 -2.71 -1.43 -7.31
CA VAL A 118 -3.04 -2.70 -6.63
C VAL A 118 -3.76 -3.65 -7.58
N ILE A 119 -4.71 -3.13 -8.38
CA ILE A 119 -5.41 -3.90 -9.41
C ILE A 119 -4.40 -4.49 -10.40
N HIS A 120 -3.51 -3.66 -10.96
CA HIS A 120 -2.48 -4.11 -11.90
C HIS A 120 -1.48 -5.07 -11.24
N GLY A 121 -1.11 -4.84 -9.98
CA GLY A 121 -0.30 -5.78 -9.21
C GLY A 121 -0.95 -7.17 -9.14
N VAL A 122 -2.25 -7.24 -8.83
CA VAL A 122 -3.00 -8.50 -8.86
C VAL A 122 -3.03 -9.09 -10.27
N GLN A 123 -3.33 -8.30 -11.30
CA GLN A 123 -3.44 -8.77 -12.69
C GLN A 123 -2.14 -9.37 -13.23
N HIS A 124 -0.99 -8.74 -12.98
CA HIS A 124 0.28 -9.15 -13.61
C HIS A 124 1.08 -10.15 -12.77
N PHE A 125 0.89 -10.19 -11.45
CA PHE A 125 1.64 -11.11 -10.58
C PHE A 125 0.85 -12.38 -10.25
N MET A 126 -0.44 -12.27 -9.90
CA MET A 126 -1.23 -13.41 -9.42
C MET A 126 -1.27 -14.61 -10.36
N PRO A 127 -1.50 -14.46 -11.70
CA PRO A 127 -1.56 -15.61 -12.59
C PRO A 127 -0.25 -16.42 -12.64
N ARG A 128 0.89 -15.75 -12.37
CA ARG A 128 2.21 -16.39 -12.31
C ARG A 128 2.45 -16.98 -10.93
N MET A 129 2.11 -16.28 -9.85
CA MET A 129 2.22 -16.79 -8.47
C MET A 129 1.36 -18.03 -8.24
N LEU A 130 0.18 -18.13 -8.84
CA LEU A 130 -0.70 -19.30 -8.74
C LEU A 130 -0.15 -20.55 -9.42
N LYS A 131 0.81 -20.42 -10.34
CA LYS A 131 1.46 -21.52 -11.03
C LYS A 131 2.70 -22.04 -10.29
N GLN A 132 3.14 -21.34 -9.23
CA GLN A 132 4.30 -21.75 -8.45
C GLN A 132 3.94 -22.87 -7.46
N ASP A 133 4.82 -23.88 -7.34
CA ASP A 133 4.60 -24.99 -6.41
C ASP A 133 4.71 -24.56 -4.94
N GLU A 134 5.59 -23.59 -4.66
CA GLU A 134 5.86 -23.09 -3.31
C GLU A 134 4.78 -22.16 -2.76
N GLY A 135 3.84 -21.73 -3.61
CA GLY A 135 2.84 -20.75 -3.23
C GLY A 135 3.40 -19.34 -3.01
N GLY A 136 2.67 -18.52 -2.28
CA GLY A 136 3.08 -17.14 -2.01
C GLY A 136 2.12 -16.40 -1.11
N HIS A 137 2.33 -15.09 -0.99
CA HIS A 137 1.44 -14.22 -0.24
C HIS A 137 1.38 -12.82 -0.88
N VAL A 138 0.20 -12.24 -0.93
CA VAL A 138 -0.01 -10.86 -1.37
C VAL A 138 -0.35 -9.99 -0.16
N VAL A 139 0.32 -8.86 -0.04
CA VAL A 139 0.01 -7.83 0.96
C VAL A 139 -0.44 -6.57 0.24
N ASN A 140 -1.69 -6.20 0.41
CA ASN A 140 -2.22 -4.94 -0.12
C ASN A 140 -2.26 -3.90 1.00
N THR A 141 -1.63 -2.74 0.77
CA THR A 141 -1.65 -1.63 1.72
C THR A 141 -2.85 -0.73 1.44
N SER A 142 -3.87 -0.88 2.26
CA SER A 142 -4.97 0.07 2.37
C SER A 142 -4.65 1.14 3.43
N SER A 143 -5.59 1.46 4.27
CA SER A 143 -5.53 2.41 5.38
C SER A 143 -6.76 2.22 6.26
N VAL A 144 -6.77 2.78 7.46
CA VAL A 144 -8.02 3.00 8.18
C VAL A 144 -9.01 3.84 7.38
N ALA A 145 -8.54 4.66 6.45
CA ALA A 145 -9.35 5.39 5.47
C ALA A 145 -10.04 4.48 4.43
N GLY A 146 -9.72 3.20 4.39
CA GLY A 146 -10.46 2.18 3.65
C GLY A 146 -11.60 1.53 4.46
N LEU A 147 -11.63 1.79 5.77
CA LEU A 147 -12.64 1.28 6.69
C LEU A 147 -13.51 2.41 7.28
N LEU A 148 -13.03 3.65 7.19
CA LEU A 148 -13.68 4.88 7.66
C LEU A 148 -13.63 5.93 6.56
N SER A 149 -14.53 6.94 6.63
CA SER A 149 -14.62 8.01 5.63
C SER A 149 -14.33 9.36 6.28
N THR A 150 -13.05 9.75 6.32
CA THR A 150 -12.61 11.00 6.92
C THR A 150 -12.87 12.18 5.97
N PRO A 151 -13.53 13.28 6.43
CA PRO A 151 -13.69 14.49 5.63
C PRO A 151 -12.36 15.06 5.13
N GLY A 152 -12.37 15.65 3.93
CA GLY A 152 -11.18 16.21 3.30
C GLY A 152 -10.31 15.18 2.54
N MET A 153 -10.68 13.91 2.52
CA MET A 153 -9.88 12.82 1.93
C MET A 153 -10.65 12.00 0.90
N ALA A 154 -11.60 12.58 0.18
CA ALA A 154 -12.54 11.81 -0.64
C ALA A 154 -11.84 10.88 -1.65
N ALA A 155 -10.90 11.37 -2.45
CA ALA A 155 -10.19 10.54 -3.43
C ALA A 155 -9.40 9.40 -2.76
N TYR A 156 -8.73 9.69 -1.65
CA TYR A 156 -7.99 8.70 -0.87
C TYR A 156 -8.92 7.66 -0.22
N ASN A 157 -10.02 8.10 0.41
CA ASN A 157 -11.01 7.19 1.00
C ASN A 157 -11.58 6.23 -0.05
N VAL A 158 -11.98 6.73 -1.23
CA VAL A 158 -12.50 5.91 -2.32
C VAL A 158 -11.47 4.89 -2.77
N ALA A 159 -10.21 5.31 -3.00
CA ALA A 159 -9.14 4.41 -3.38
C ALA A 159 -8.93 3.31 -2.33
N LYS A 160 -8.82 3.67 -1.07
CA LYS A 160 -8.49 2.71 0.01
C LYS A 160 -9.68 1.80 0.35
N HIS A 161 -10.93 2.24 0.23
CA HIS A 161 -12.12 1.35 0.26
C HIS A 161 -12.10 0.37 -0.91
N GLY A 162 -11.72 0.82 -2.11
CA GLY A 162 -11.54 -0.04 -3.29
C GLY A 162 -10.51 -1.15 -3.04
N VAL A 163 -9.38 -0.82 -2.40
CA VAL A 163 -8.36 -1.81 -2.03
C VAL A 163 -8.89 -2.82 -1.00
N VAL A 164 -9.70 -2.37 -0.02
CA VAL A 164 -10.34 -3.29 0.94
C VAL A 164 -11.22 -4.29 0.21
N THR A 165 -12.17 -3.79 -0.60
CA THR A 165 -13.12 -4.63 -1.35
C THR A 165 -12.40 -5.61 -2.29
N LEU A 166 -11.40 -5.13 -3.04
CA LEU A 166 -10.59 -5.98 -3.92
C LEU A 166 -9.91 -7.11 -3.12
N SER A 167 -9.32 -6.78 -1.98
CA SER A 167 -8.58 -7.76 -1.16
C SER A 167 -9.50 -8.81 -0.53
N GLU A 168 -10.67 -8.41 -0.03
CA GLU A 168 -11.70 -9.31 0.49
C GLU A 168 -12.23 -10.25 -0.59
N THR A 169 -12.49 -9.73 -1.80
CA THR A 169 -12.89 -10.51 -2.96
C THR A 169 -11.81 -11.53 -3.34
N LEU A 170 -10.57 -11.08 -3.47
CA LEU A 170 -9.42 -11.93 -3.78
C LEU A 170 -9.24 -13.05 -2.74
N TYR A 171 -9.41 -12.74 -1.45
CA TYR A 171 -9.35 -13.74 -0.39
C TYR A 171 -10.39 -14.86 -0.60
N GLY A 172 -11.65 -14.49 -0.88
CA GLY A 172 -12.72 -15.45 -1.15
C GLY A 172 -12.45 -16.31 -2.39
N GLU A 173 -11.92 -15.70 -3.46
CA GLU A 173 -11.55 -16.39 -4.71
C GLU A 173 -10.41 -17.38 -4.50
N LEU A 174 -9.36 -17.00 -3.74
CA LEU A 174 -8.24 -17.88 -3.41
C LEU A 174 -8.67 -19.08 -2.56
N LEU A 175 -9.58 -18.86 -1.60
CA LEU A 175 -10.17 -19.96 -0.82
C LEU A 175 -10.95 -20.92 -1.71
N ALA A 176 -11.81 -20.40 -2.59
CA ALA A 176 -12.61 -21.22 -3.52
C ALA A 176 -11.72 -22.02 -4.49
N ALA A 177 -10.63 -21.43 -4.95
CA ALA A 177 -9.64 -22.05 -5.82
C ALA A 177 -8.71 -23.04 -5.08
N LYS A 178 -8.76 -23.13 -3.75
CA LYS A 178 -7.81 -23.85 -2.90
C LYS A 178 -6.35 -23.48 -3.22
N ALA A 179 -6.14 -22.21 -3.50
CA ALA A 179 -4.83 -21.71 -3.89
C ALA A 179 -3.81 -21.80 -2.76
N LYS A 180 -2.55 -21.99 -3.12
CA LYS A 180 -1.41 -21.94 -2.17
C LYS A 180 -0.93 -20.49 -1.92
N VAL A 181 -1.66 -19.49 -2.39
CA VAL A 181 -1.35 -18.07 -2.22
C VAL A 181 -2.33 -17.49 -1.22
N GLY A 182 -1.79 -16.87 -0.17
CA GLY A 182 -2.58 -16.11 0.81
C GLY A 182 -2.67 -14.63 0.48
N VAL A 183 -3.51 -13.91 1.21
CA VAL A 183 -3.60 -12.44 1.11
C VAL A 183 -3.79 -11.80 2.48
N SER A 184 -3.08 -10.71 2.73
CA SER A 184 -3.24 -9.84 3.90
C SER A 184 -3.51 -8.42 3.47
N LEU A 185 -4.34 -7.72 4.25
CA LEU A 185 -4.75 -6.34 4.04
C LEU A 185 -4.22 -5.48 5.19
N LEU A 186 -3.19 -4.67 4.90
CA LEU A 186 -2.62 -3.73 5.87
C LEU A 186 -3.45 -2.45 5.91
N CYS A 187 -3.98 -2.11 7.08
CA CYS A 187 -4.78 -0.90 7.33
C CYS A 187 -4.12 -0.03 8.42
N PRO A 188 -3.07 0.72 8.11
CA PRO A 188 -2.47 1.64 9.07
C PRO A 188 -3.35 2.85 9.31
N ALA A 189 -3.24 3.45 10.51
CA ALA A 189 -3.70 4.82 10.76
C ALA A 189 -2.52 5.80 10.56
N TRP A 190 -2.29 6.70 11.52
CA TRP A 190 -1.24 7.68 11.44
C TRP A 190 0.13 7.06 11.71
N VAL A 191 0.95 6.98 10.67
CA VAL A 191 2.35 6.52 10.73
C VAL A 191 3.24 7.67 10.27
N PRO A 192 4.26 8.08 11.04
CA PRO A 192 5.20 9.15 10.66
C PRO A 192 5.96 8.78 9.39
N THR A 193 5.45 9.22 8.25
CA THR A 193 6.03 9.04 6.91
C THR A 193 5.88 10.34 6.12
N ALA A 194 6.50 10.41 4.96
CA ALA A 194 6.40 11.57 4.05
C ALA A 194 5.13 11.56 3.16
N ILE A 195 4.09 10.80 3.51
CA ILE A 195 2.87 10.70 2.70
C ILE A 195 2.14 12.06 2.55
N HIS A 196 2.25 12.93 3.56
CA HIS A 196 1.68 14.28 3.50
C HIS A 196 2.41 15.23 2.55
N GLU A 197 3.57 14.81 2.04
CA GLU A 197 4.38 15.53 1.04
C GLU A 197 4.27 14.88 -0.34
N SER A 198 3.28 14.04 -0.59
CA SER A 198 3.15 13.25 -1.82
C SER A 198 3.08 14.08 -3.09
N GLY A 199 2.70 15.37 -3.00
CA GLY A 199 2.66 16.28 -4.15
C GLY A 199 3.96 16.33 -4.96
N ARG A 200 5.13 16.09 -4.32
CA ARG A 200 6.43 16.03 -4.98
C ARG A 200 6.54 14.89 -6.02
N ASN A 201 5.72 13.84 -5.86
CA ASN A 201 5.69 12.64 -6.71
C ASN A 201 4.58 12.69 -7.77
N ARG A 202 3.88 13.83 -7.89
CA ARG A 202 2.83 14.00 -8.88
C ARG A 202 3.42 14.23 -10.25
N GLN A 203 3.07 13.37 -11.21
CA GLN A 203 3.60 13.44 -12.57
C GLN A 203 2.96 14.61 -13.34
N GLU A 204 3.72 15.21 -14.25
CA GLU A 204 3.31 16.38 -15.06
C GLU A 204 1.96 16.17 -15.78
N ARG A 205 1.66 14.94 -16.22
CA ARG A 205 0.39 14.61 -16.89
C ARG A 205 -0.86 14.86 -16.04
N PHE A 206 -0.70 14.95 -14.71
CA PHE A 206 -1.80 15.27 -13.77
C PHE A 206 -1.83 16.77 -13.40
N GLY A 207 -0.91 17.57 -13.95
CA GLY A 207 -0.77 18.97 -13.61
C GLY A 207 -0.29 19.21 -12.17
N GLU A 208 -0.14 20.46 -11.79
CA GLU A 208 0.33 20.86 -10.46
C GLU A 208 -0.79 20.74 -9.39
N VAL A 209 -0.39 20.42 -8.17
CA VAL A 209 -1.26 20.51 -7.00
C VAL A 209 -1.40 22.01 -6.63
N LYS A 210 -2.60 22.56 -6.78
CA LYS A 210 -2.86 23.94 -6.36
C LYS A 210 -2.78 24.02 -4.82
N PRO A 211 -2.31 25.12 -4.24
CA PRO A 211 -2.38 25.34 -2.81
C PRO A 211 -3.81 25.15 -2.26
N ALA A 212 -3.92 24.55 -1.08
CA ALA A 212 -5.20 24.42 -0.41
C ALA A 212 -5.59 25.76 0.26
N GLU A 213 -6.85 26.13 0.17
CA GLU A 213 -7.38 27.34 0.79
C GLU A 213 -8.57 26.99 1.71
N GLY A 214 -8.93 27.91 2.60
CA GLY A 214 -10.12 27.80 3.43
C GLY A 214 -10.23 26.46 4.18
N LEU A 215 -11.32 25.74 3.95
CA LEU A 215 -11.61 24.48 4.62
C LEU A 215 -10.61 23.37 4.23
N SER A 216 -10.20 23.34 2.97
CA SER A 216 -9.18 22.39 2.51
C SER A 216 -7.84 22.60 3.20
N ALA A 217 -7.38 23.82 3.39
CA ALA A 217 -6.16 24.12 4.13
C ALA A 217 -6.24 23.67 5.59
N SER A 218 -7.41 23.85 6.23
CA SER A 218 -7.64 23.37 7.59
C SER A 218 -7.53 21.85 7.71
N TYR A 219 -8.08 21.09 6.75
CA TYR A 219 -7.95 19.63 6.71
C TYR A 219 -6.51 19.20 6.44
N GLU A 220 -5.81 19.88 5.54
CA GLU A 220 -4.39 19.58 5.22
C GLU A 220 -3.50 19.74 6.45
N GLN A 221 -3.67 20.81 7.23
CA GLN A 221 -2.94 21.02 8.48
C GLN A 221 -3.22 19.94 9.52
N ARG A 222 -4.50 19.57 9.70
CA ARG A 222 -4.89 18.49 10.63
C ARG A 222 -4.26 17.16 10.23
N MET A 223 -4.30 16.84 8.92
CA MET A 223 -3.70 15.64 8.38
C MET A 223 -2.19 15.59 8.62
N ALA A 224 -1.46 16.65 8.26
CA ALA A 224 -0.02 16.72 8.48
C ALA A 224 0.34 16.59 9.96
N SER A 225 -0.43 17.21 10.86
CA SER A 225 -0.24 17.09 12.31
C SER A 225 -0.51 15.68 12.81
N ALA A 226 -1.57 15.03 12.33
CA ALA A 226 -1.93 13.66 12.71
C ALA A 226 -0.85 12.66 12.27
N VAL A 227 -0.35 12.77 11.04
CA VAL A 227 0.75 11.92 10.54
C VAL A 227 2.01 12.10 11.41
N LYS A 228 2.40 13.33 11.70
CA LYS A 228 3.59 13.63 12.54
C LYS A 228 3.46 13.12 13.97
N SER A 229 2.24 13.09 14.52
CA SER A 229 1.97 12.62 15.89
C SER A 229 1.76 11.12 16.01
N GLY A 230 1.85 10.37 14.93
CA GLY A 230 1.72 8.91 14.91
C GLY A 230 2.69 8.24 15.88
N ARG A 231 2.19 7.26 16.66
CA ARG A 231 3.00 6.58 17.68
C ARG A 231 3.67 5.31 17.16
N LEU A 232 3.01 4.63 16.23
CA LEU A 232 3.56 3.43 15.62
C LEU A 232 4.42 3.83 14.42
N THR A 233 5.56 3.20 14.29
CA THR A 233 6.54 3.49 13.25
C THR A 233 6.27 2.67 11.97
N ALA A 234 6.93 3.03 10.89
CA ALA A 234 6.92 2.22 9.66
C ALA A 234 7.51 0.80 9.90
N ALA A 235 8.50 0.69 10.79
CA ALA A 235 9.06 -0.61 11.19
C ALA A 235 8.04 -1.48 11.94
N ASP A 236 7.20 -0.89 12.79
CA ASP A 236 6.11 -1.62 13.44
C ASP A 236 5.12 -2.17 12.41
N MET A 237 4.81 -1.38 11.35
CA MET A 237 3.96 -1.85 10.24
C MET A 237 4.58 -3.05 9.53
N ALA A 238 5.86 -2.99 9.22
CA ALA A 238 6.56 -4.10 8.57
C ALA A 238 6.55 -5.37 9.45
N ASN A 239 6.79 -5.23 10.74
CA ASN A 239 6.75 -6.35 11.68
C ASN A 239 5.35 -7.00 11.75
N GLU A 240 4.29 -6.19 11.83
CA GLU A 240 2.90 -6.69 11.82
C GLU A 240 2.53 -7.39 10.51
N VAL A 241 3.02 -6.89 9.37
CA VAL A 241 2.84 -7.54 8.06
C VAL A 241 3.51 -8.91 8.04
N PHE A 242 4.77 -9.02 8.42
CA PHE A 242 5.48 -10.29 8.42
C PHE A 242 4.87 -11.30 9.39
N ALA A 243 4.41 -10.86 10.57
CA ALA A 243 3.66 -11.71 11.50
C ALA A 243 2.36 -12.22 10.86
N ALA A 244 1.59 -11.33 10.21
CA ALA A 244 0.35 -11.69 9.55
C ALA A 244 0.56 -12.68 8.39
N VAL A 245 1.62 -12.50 7.59
CA VAL A 245 2.01 -13.44 6.51
C VAL A 245 2.33 -14.83 7.06
N MET A 246 3.06 -14.90 8.19
CA MET A 246 3.35 -16.18 8.86
C MET A 246 2.11 -16.87 9.42
N GLU A 247 1.17 -16.09 9.97
CA GLU A 247 -0.07 -16.56 10.57
C GLU A 247 -1.19 -16.82 9.54
N ASP A 248 -0.99 -16.41 8.30
CA ASP A 248 -2.03 -16.38 7.25
C ASP A 248 -3.25 -15.52 7.66
N ARG A 249 -2.97 -14.39 8.31
CA ARG A 249 -3.97 -13.48 8.86
C ARG A 249 -4.33 -12.40 7.84
N PHE A 250 -5.62 -12.29 7.51
CA PHE A 250 -6.10 -11.36 6.49
C PHE A 250 -6.03 -9.90 6.95
N TYR A 251 -6.76 -9.51 8.03
CA TYR A 251 -6.74 -8.12 8.48
C TYR A 251 -5.53 -7.82 9.35
N VAL A 252 -4.75 -6.79 8.93
CA VAL A 252 -3.61 -6.26 9.68
C VAL A 252 -3.94 -4.81 10.06
N ILE A 253 -4.49 -4.64 11.26
CA ILE A 253 -4.93 -3.34 11.82
C ILE A 253 -4.10 -3.06 13.07
N PRO A 254 -2.87 -2.49 12.95
CA PRO A 254 -1.98 -2.29 14.11
C PRO A 254 -2.54 -1.32 15.13
N HIS A 255 -3.30 -0.32 14.69
CA HIS A 255 -3.90 0.71 15.52
C HIS A 255 -5.23 0.25 16.12
N ARG A 256 -5.19 -0.67 17.10
CA ARG A 256 -6.38 -1.34 17.68
C ARG A 256 -7.50 -0.41 18.17
N LYS A 257 -7.17 0.82 18.57
CA LYS A 257 -8.17 1.81 19.02
C LYS A 257 -9.17 2.19 17.94
N ILE A 258 -8.82 2.01 16.66
CA ILE A 258 -9.69 2.33 15.54
C ILE A 258 -10.90 1.39 15.43
N ASN A 259 -10.84 0.20 16.05
CA ASN A 259 -11.91 -0.78 15.99
C ASN A 259 -13.25 -0.23 16.50
N ASN A 260 -13.22 0.66 17.51
CA ASN A 260 -14.43 1.31 18.03
C ASN A 260 -15.07 2.23 16.98
N ALA A 261 -14.27 2.94 16.19
CA ALA A 261 -14.77 3.79 15.10
C ALA A 261 -15.34 2.97 13.95
N ILE A 262 -14.71 1.84 13.63
CA ILE A 262 -15.23 0.89 12.63
C ILE A 262 -16.57 0.33 13.10
N GLN A 263 -16.67 -0.10 14.37
CA GLN A 263 -17.92 -0.60 14.93
C GLN A 263 -19.02 0.47 14.87
N LEU A 264 -18.71 1.71 15.27
CA LEU A 264 -19.67 2.82 15.23
C LEU A 264 -20.20 3.07 13.81
N ARG A 265 -19.31 3.05 12.79
CA ARG A 265 -19.73 3.15 11.39
C ARG A 265 -20.67 2.02 10.98
N MET A 266 -20.37 0.78 11.39
CA MET A 266 -21.24 -0.36 11.08
C MET A 266 -22.59 -0.24 11.82
N ASP A 267 -22.61 0.22 13.04
CA ASP A 267 -23.84 0.45 13.81
C ASP A 267 -24.71 1.53 13.14
N ASP A 268 -24.09 2.62 12.63
CA ASP A 268 -24.83 3.66 11.89
C ASP A 268 -25.49 3.07 10.63
N ILE A 269 -24.78 2.25 9.88
CA ILE A 269 -25.31 1.58 8.68
C ILE A 269 -26.47 0.64 9.06
N MET A 270 -26.25 -0.24 10.04
CA MET A 270 -27.25 -1.24 10.45
C MET A 270 -28.52 -0.61 11.04
N GLN A 271 -28.39 0.52 11.69
CA GLN A 271 -29.50 1.26 12.31
C GLN A 271 -30.06 2.37 11.42
N LEU A 272 -29.58 2.50 10.17
CA LEU A 272 -29.99 3.50 9.19
C LEU A 272 -29.86 4.94 9.74
N ARG A 273 -28.81 5.20 10.50
CA ARG A 273 -28.50 6.53 11.05
C ARG A 273 -27.62 7.33 10.11
N ASN A 274 -27.63 8.65 10.26
CA ASN A 274 -26.64 9.50 9.60
C ASN A 274 -25.23 9.16 10.10
N PRO A 275 -24.19 9.26 9.23
CA PRO A 275 -22.83 8.95 9.62
C PRO A 275 -22.36 9.80 10.81
N THR A 276 -21.96 9.17 11.89
CA THR A 276 -21.37 9.84 13.05
C THR A 276 -20.02 10.42 12.67
N GLN A 277 -19.81 11.70 12.90
CA GLN A 277 -18.53 12.36 12.66
C GLN A 277 -17.54 11.97 13.77
N LEU A 278 -16.42 11.38 13.36
CA LEU A 278 -15.30 11.11 14.25
C LEU A 278 -14.49 12.40 14.38
N GLY A 279 -14.45 12.99 15.57
CA GLY A 279 -13.75 14.23 15.88
C GLY A 279 -12.23 14.16 15.76
#